data_ac6c31e14b28655482292aaf0a928572
#
_entry.id   ac6c31e14b28655482292aaf0a928572
#
_cell.length_a   1.000
_cell.length_b   1.000
_cell.length_c   1.000
_cell.angle_alpha   90.00
_cell.angle_beta   90.00
_cell.angle_gamma   90.00
#
_symmetry.space_group_name_H-M   'P 1'
#
loop_
_entity.id
_entity.type
_entity.pdbx_description
1 polymer ?
#
loop_
_entity_poly.entity_id
_entity_poly.type
_entity_poly.pdbx_seq_one_letter_code
_entity_poly.pdbx_strand_id
1 'polypeptide(L)'
;VRVIENVFIPLSDGTRLSARLWLPVDAENNPVPCVLEYIPYRKTDGTRGRDEPMHGYFARHGTAAIRVDQRGSGESDGLMEDEYIKQEQDDAIEVIAWIAAQKWCSGNVGMMGKSWGGFNCLQVAMRRPPALKAVLSVCSTDDRYTDDIHYMGGCLLNDNFWWGAIMHAYQR
;
A
#
# COMPACT_ATOMS: atom_id res chain seq x y z
N VAL A 1 -7.90 18.73 7.85
CA VAL A 1 -7.59 17.29 7.70
C VAL A 1 -7.74 16.63 9.06
N ARG A 2 -8.47 15.52 9.10
CA ARG A 2 -8.54 14.60 10.24
C ARG A 2 -7.60 13.44 9.98
N VAL A 3 -6.74 13.13 10.93
CA VAL A 3 -5.83 11.99 10.87
C VAL A 3 -6.28 10.95 11.88
N ILE A 4 -6.38 9.69 11.44
CA ILE A 4 -6.67 8.54 12.28
C ILE A 4 -5.45 7.64 12.23
N GLU A 5 -4.74 7.55 13.36
CA GLU A 5 -3.43 6.89 13.45
C GLU A 5 -3.52 5.38 13.26
N ASN A 6 -4.60 4.76 13.77
CA ASN A 6 -4.78 3.33 13.72
C ASN A 6 -6.20 2.97 13.28
N VAL A 7 -6.30 2.43 12.08
CA VAL A 7 -7.50 1.79 11.53
C VAL A 7 -7.13 0.35 11.25
N PHE A 8 -7.94 -0.59 11.73
CA PHE A 8 -7.75 -2.01 11.39
C PHE A 8 -8.73 -2.42 10.31
N ILE A 9 -8.19 -2.96 9.22
CA ILE A 9 -8.94 -3.46 8.07
C ILE A 9 -9.03 -4.97 8.21
N PRO A 10 -10.22 -5.52 8.49
CA PRO A 10 -10.40 -6.97 8.59
C PRO A 10 -10.40 -7.57 7.19
N LEU A 11 -9.64 -8.64 6.99
CA LEU A 11 -9.65 -9.47 5.80
C LEU A 11 -10.54 -10.69 6.01
N SER A 12 -10.92 -11.34 4.91
CA SER A 12 -11.85 -12.48 4.91
C SER A 12 -11.35 -13.70 5.70
N ASP A 13 -10.03 -13.85 5.84
CA ASP A 13 -9.39 -14.92 6.59
C ASP A 13 -9.20 -14.62 8.09
N GLY A 14 -9.70 -13.46 8.56
CA GLY A 14 -9.59 -13.02 9.94
C GLY A 14 -8.32 -12.21 10.26
N THR A 15 -7.38 -12.09 9.33
CA THR A 15 -6.21 -11.21 9.47
C THR A 15 -6.64 -9.75 9.48
N ARG A 16 -6.00 -8.91 10.29
CA ARG A 16 -6.26 -7.47 10.32
C ARG A 16 -5.03 -6.73 9.83
N LEU A 17 -5.22 -5.87 8.86
CA LEU A 17 -4.16 -4.97 8.40
C LEU A 17 -4.30 -3.61 9.09
N SER A 18 -3.18 -3.09 9.56
CA SER A 18 -3.13 -1.79 10.24
C SER A 18 -2.90 -0.68 9.24
N ALA A 19 -3.65 0.40 9.38
CA ALA A 19 -3.59 1.53 8.47
C ALA A 19 -3.60 2.87 9.22
N ARG A 20 -3.03 3.89 8.58
CA ARG A 20 -3.16 5.30 8.94
C ARG A 20 -3.96 6.03 7.87
N LEU A 21 -4.93 6.82 8.27
CA LEU A 21 -5.91 7.44 7.38
C LEU A 21 -5.91 8.96 7.54
N TRP A 22 -5.83 9.68 6.43
CA TRP A 22 -6.00 11.13 6.33
C TRP A 22 -7.28 11.43 5.58
N LEU A 23 -8.20 12.14 6.23
CA LEU A 23 -9.51 12.51 5.68
C LEU A 23 -9.65 14.01 5.53
N PRO A 24 -10.24 14.51 4.44
CA PRO A 24 -10.87 15.82 4.42
C PRO A 24 -11.90 15.92 5.57
N VAL A 25 -12.01 17.08 6.19
CA VAL A 25 -12.83 17.25 7.41
C VAL A 25 -14.30 16.87 7.18
N ASP A 26 -14.82 17.11 6.00
CA ASP A 26 -16.24 16.89 5.66
C ASP A 26 -16.48 15.63 4.80
N ALA A 27 -15.52 14.71 4.74
CA ALA A 27 -15.61 13.52 3.88
C ALA A 27 -16.79 12.59 4.20
N GLU A 28 -17.29 12.60 5.44
CA GLU A 28 -18.44 11.76 5.83
C GLU A 28 -19.78 12.29 5.27
N ASN A 29 -19.89 13.61 5.04
CA ASN A 29 -21.05 14.22 4.40
C ASN A 29 -20.87 14.35 2.88
N ASN A 30 -19.64 14.54 2.44
CA ASN A 30 -19.26 14.68 1.03
C ASN A 30 -18.19 13.64 0.69
N PRO A 31 -18.58 12.39 0.34
CA PRO A 31 -17.64 11.30 0.07
C PRO A 31 -16.66 11.63 -1.05
N VAL A 32 -15.39 11.33 -0.82
CA VAL A 32 -14.27 11.68 -1.70
C VAL A 32 -13.55 10.43 -2.21
N PRO A 33 -12.81 10.51 -3.34
CA PRO A 33 -11.93 9.42 -3.74
C PRO A 33 -10.81 9.20 -2.71
N CYS A 34 -10.24 8.01 -2.71
CA CYS A 34 -9.14 7.66 -1.80
C CYS A 34 -7.90 7.22 -2.58
N VAL A 35 -6.72 7.65 -2.14
CA VAL A 35 -5.43 7.12 -2.58
C VAL A 35 -4.90 6.16 -1.54
N LEU A 36 -4.67 4.92 -1.95
CA LEU A 36 -4.07 3.84 -1.17
C LEU A 36 -2.56 3.78 -1.42
N GLU A 37 -1.76 3.78 -0.36
CA GLU A 37 -0.37 3.31 -0.34
C GLU A 37 -0.31 2.01 0.47
N TYR A 38 0.06 0.90 -0.17
CA TYR A 38 0.09 -0.44 0.41
C TYR A 38 1.52 -0.98 0.35
N ILE A 39 2.20 -0.99 1.50
CA ILE A 39 3.66 -1.20 1.56
C ILE A 39 4.11 -1.95 2.82
N PRO A 40 5.29 -2.62 2.77
CA PRO A 40 5.85 -3.31 3.93
C PRO A 40 6.75 -2.43 4.81
N TYR A 41 6.84 -1.12 4.57
CA TYR A 41 7.84 -0.24 5.19
C TYR A 41 7.37 0.46 6.46
N ARG A 42 6.33 -0.04 7.12
CA ARG A 42 5.70 0.48 8.33
C ARG A 42 5.07 1.87 8.16
N LYS A 43 3.84 2.01 8.59
CA LYS A 43 3.10 3.29 8.53
C LYS A 43 3.57 4.32 9.56
N THR A 44 4.21 3.87 10.64
CA THR A 44 4.62 4.73 11.77
C THR A 44 6.08 5.14 11.75
N ASP A 45 6.93 4.38 11.07
CA ASP A 45 8.36 4.65 10.96
C ASP A 45 8.90 4.36 9.55
N GLY A 46 10.13 3.95 9.40
CA GLY A 46 10.72 3.64 8.11
C GLY A 46 10.65 4.83 7.14
N THR A 47 9.86 4.71 6.09
CA THR A 47 9.72 5.76 5.06
C THR A 47 8.68 6.84 5.40
N ARG A 48 8.05 6.79 6.58
CA ARG A 48 6.99 7.72 6.98
C ARG A 48 7.35 9.19 6.83
N GLY A 49 8.54 9.57 7.33
CA GLY A 49 8.97 10.97 7.30
C GLY A 49 9.06 11.57 5.90
N ARG A 50 9.36 10.73 4.90
CA ARG A 50 9.39 11.10 3.48
C ARG A 50 7.97 11.19 2.90
N ASP A 51 7.10 10.23 3.21
CA ASP A 51 5.85 9.98 2.48
C ASP A 51 4.64 10.70 3.12
N GLU A 52 4.64 10.93 4.43
CA GLU A 52 3.53 11.56 5.17
C GLU A 52 3.09 12.94 4.63
N PRO A 53 4.00 13.85 4.22
CA PRO A 53 3.59 15.14 3.67
C PRO A 53 2.67 15.02 2.46
N MET A 54 2.85 13.97 1.65
CA MET A 54 2.05 13.69 0.46
C MET A 54 0.62 13.28 0.82
N HIS A 55 0.44 12.41 1.82
CA HIS A 55 -0.90 12.00 2.27
C HIS A 55 -1.70 13.17 2.82
N GLY A 56 -1.07 14.02 3.65
CA GLY A 56 -1.68 15.25 4.14
C GLY A 56 -2.02 16.25 3.02
N TYR A 57 -1.20 16.32 1.96
CA TYR A 57 -1.49 17.13 0.78
C TYR A 57 -2.77 16.66 0.08
N PHE A 58 -2.89 15.37 -0.22
CA PHE A 58 -4.10 14.82 -0.85
C PHE A 58 -5.35 15.17 -0.02
N ALA A 59 -5.31 14.95 1.28
CA ALA A 59 -6.48 15.21 2.14
C ALA A 59 -6.85 16.70 2.19
N ARG A 60 -5.89 17.62 2.13
CA ARG A 60 -6.17 19.05 2.02
C ARG A 60 -6.79 19.45 0.68
N HIS A 61 -6.60 18.64 -0.35
CA HIS A 61 -7.12 18.88 -1.70
C HIS A 61 -8.32 17.99 -2.07
N GLY A 62 -9.05 17.50 -1.06
CA GLY A 62 -10.32 16.81 -1.28
C GLY A 62 -10.19 15.34 -1.68
N THR A 63 -9.05 14.71 -1.44
CA THR A 63 -8.85 13.27 -1.70
C THR A 63 -8.38 12.59 -0.41
N ALA A 64 -9.10 11.60 0.08
CA ALA A 64 -8.64 10.82 1.22
C ALA A 64 -7.34 10.08 0.86
N ALA A 65 -6.50 9.85 1.86
CA ALA A 65 -5.29 9.05 1.68
C ALA A 65 -5.18 8.03 2.82
N ILE A 66 -4.80 6.81 2.49
CA ILE A 66 -4.61 5.73 3.45
C ILE A 66 -3.31 5.01 3.18
N ARG A 67 -2.52 4.82 4.24
CA ARG A 67 -1.28 4.05 4.20
C ARG A 67 -1.47 2.79 5.03
N VAL A 68 -1.31 1.65 4.41
CA VAL A 68 -1.59 0.33 4.98
C VAL A 68 -0.29 -0.46 5.09
N ASP A 69 -0.01 -0.96 6.28
CA ASP A 69 1.03 -1.97 6.50
C ASP A 69 0.60 -3.30 5.87
N GLN A 70 1.45 -3.90 5.06
CA GLN A 70 1.20 -5.23 4.51
C GLN A 70 1.15 -6.30 5.61
N ARG A 71 0.55 -7.44 5.30
CA ARG A 71 0.53 -8.63 6.16
C ARG A 71 1.93 -8.93 6.67
N GLY A 72 2.08 -9.10 7.99
CA GLY A 72 3.34 -9.43 8.62
C GLY A 72 4.33 -8.27 8.74
N SER A 73 3.95 -7.05 8.37
CA SER A 73 4.78 -5.86 8.57
C SER A 73 4.14 -4.87 9.53
N GLY A 74 4.98 -4.07 10.20
CA GLY A 74 4.54 -3.01 11.10
C GLY A 74 3.58 -3.50 12.18
N GLU A 75 2.35 -2.99 12.17
CA GLU A 75 1.31 -3.35 13.15
C GLU A 75 0.22 -4.25 12.56
N SER A 76 0.39 -4.74 11.34
CA SER A 76 -0.51 -5.72 10.71
C SER A 76 -0.28 -7.12 11.25
N ASP A 77 -1.36 -7.90 11.33
CA ASP A 77 -1.29 -9.31 11.71
C ASP A 77 -0.66 -10.17 10.59
N GLY A 78 -0.34 -11.43 10.92
CA GLY A 78 0.15 -12.43 9.98
C GLY A 78 1.68 -12.45 9.85
N LEU A 79 2.14 -13.10 8.81
CA LEU A 79 3.56 -13.22 8.46
C LEU A 79 3.75 -12.83 6.99
N MET A 80 4.88 -12.21 6.71
CA MET A 80 5.36 -11.97 5.34
C MET A 80 6.23 -13.17 4.95
N GLU A 81 5.76 -13.94 4.00
CA GLU A 81 6.46 -15.17 3.57
C GLU A 81 7.49 -14.88 2.48
N ASP A 82 7.14 -14.01 1.52
CA ASP A 82 8.01 -13.64 0.41
C ASP A 82 7.53 -12.36 -0.26
N GLU A 83 8.31 -11.81 -1.19
CA GLU A 83 7.99 -10.64 -2.01
C GLU A 83 7.01 -10.98 -3.13
N TYR A 84 6.07 -10.08 -3.39
CA TYR A 84 5.21 -10.07 -4.59
C TYR A 84 4.36 -11.34 -4.80
N ILE A 85 4.06 -12.06 -3.73
CA ILE A 85 3.25 -13.27 -3.76
C ILE A 85 1.77 -12.97 -4.00
N LYS A 86 1.04 -14.00 -4.40
CA LYS A 86 -0.41 -13.87 -4.67
C LYS A 86 -1.19 -13.38 -3.46
N GLN A 87 -0.83 -13.80 -2.24
CA GLN A 87 -1.50 -13.39 -1.00
C GLN A 87 -1.46 -11.87 -0.82
N GLU A 88 -0.32 -11.25 -1.11
CA GLU A 88 -0.15 -9.79 -1.05
C GLU A 88 -1.14 -9.07 -1.98
N GLN A 89 -1.35 -9.61 -3.18
CA GLN A 89 -2.30 -9.06 -4.13
C GLN A 89 -3.76 -9.28 -3.69
N ASP A 90 -4.06 -10.46 -3.15
CA ASP A 90 -5.41 -10.80 -2.63
C ASP A 90 -5.78 -9.86 -1.48
N ASP A 91 -4.88 -9.65 -0.54
CA ASP A 91 -5.05 -8.71 0.57
C ASP A 91 -5.29 -7.28 0.08
N ALA A 92 -4.51 -6.82 -0.89
CA ALA A 92 -4.67 -5.48 -1.46
C ALA A 92 -6.03 -5.29 -2.13
N ILE A 93 -6.56 -6.31 -2.80
CA ILE A 93 -7.89 -6.28 -3.41
C ILE A 93 -8.98 -6.15 -2.34
N GLU A 94 -8.87 -6.90 -1.24
CA GLU A 94 -9.80 -6.78 -0.12
C GLU A 94 -9.70 -5.39 0.56
N VAL A 95 -8.50 -4.86 0.71
CA VAL A 95 -8.28 -3.48 1.21
C VAL A 95 -8.98 -2.46 0.31
N ILE A 96 -8.83 -2.57 -1.01
CA ILE A 96 -9.48 -1.68 -1.97
C ILE A 96 -11.01 -1.77 -1.85
N ALA A 97 -11.55 -2.97 -1.73
CA ALA A 97 -12.99 -3.18 -1.54
C ALA A 97 -13.48 -2.58 -0.21
N TRP A 98 -12.72 -2.78 0.87
CA TRP A 98 -13.02 -2.20 2.17
C TRP A 98 -13.02 -0.67 2.13
N ILE A 99 -12.02 -0.05 1.49
CA ILE A 99 -11.95 1.42 1.32
C ILE A 99 -13.18 1.92 0.56
N ALA A 100 -13.51 1.28 -0.57
CA ALA A 100 -14.63 1.69 -1.42
C ALA A 100 -15.99 1.62 -0.70
N ALA A 101 -16.12 0.73 0.29
CA ALA A 101 -17.35 0.57 1.08
C ALA A 101 -17.49 1.55 2.25
N GLN A 102 -16.47 2.37 2.52
CA GLN A 102 -16.53 3.33 3.63
C GLN A 102 -17.44 4.52 3.30
N LYS A 103 -18.17 5.01 4.30
CA LYS A 103 -19.08 6.16 4.14
C LYS A 103 -18.40 7.43 3.62
N TRP A 104 -17.14 7.62 3.97
CA TRP A 104 -16.33 8.77 3.54
C TRP A 104 -15.74 8.60 2.13
N CYS A 105 -15.85 7.43 1.53
CA CYS A 105 -15.30 7.13 0.20
C CYS A 105 -16.37 7.18 -0.87
N SER A 106 -16.06 7.82 -2.00
CA SER A 106 -16.94 7.88 -3.19
C SER A 106 -17.03 6.57 -3.97
N GLY A 107 -16.40 5.49 -3.48
CA GLY A 107 -16.28 4.21 -4.20
C GLY A 107 -15.13 4.17 -5.23
N ASN A 108 -14.38 5.26 -5.38
CA ASN A 108 -13.26 5.33 -6.31
C ASN A 108 -11.94 5.31 -5.54
N VAL A 109 -11.07 4.36 -5.87
CA VAL A 109 -9.76 4.18 -5.23
C VAL A 109 -8.67 4.35 -6.29
N GLY A 110 -7.67 5.17 -5.99
CA GLY A 110 -6.38 5.16 -6.66
C GLY A 110 -5.38 4.40 -5.82
N MET A 111 -4.36 3.82 -6.43
CA MET A 111 -3.27 3.19 -5.71
C MET A 111 -1.95 3.83 -6.13
N MET A 112 -1.10 4.14 -5.18
CA MET A 112 0.23 4.66 -5.46
C MET A 112 1.28 3.96 -4.63
N GLY A 113 2.49 3.91 -5.15
CA GLY A 113 3.60 3.37 -4.40
C GLY A 113 4.94 3.55 -5.07
N LYS A 114 5.96 3.50 -4.24
CA LYS A 114 7.35 3.55 -4.65
C LYS A 114 8.02 2.21 -4.36
N SER A 115 8.86 1.75 -5.28
CA SER A 115 9.60 0.48 -5.15
C SER A 115 8.63 -0.68 -4.99
N TRP A 116 8.64 -1.44 -3.90
CA TRP A 116 7.69 -2.52 -3.63
C TRP A 116 6.22 -2.06 -3.80
N GLY A 117 5.88 -0.88 -3.28
CA GLY A 117 4.55 -0.30 -3.49
C GLY A 117 4.22 -0.02 -4.96
N GLY A 118 5.23 0.29 -5.77
CA GLY A 118 5.08 0.47 -7.23
C GLY A 118 4.78 -0.85 -7.94
N PHE A 119 5.48 -1.93 -7.59
CA PHE A 119 5.18 -3.28 -8.08
C PHE A 119 3.77 -3.70 -7.73
N ASN A 120 3.35 -3.48 -6.48
CA ASN A 120 1.99 -3.77 -6.02
C ASN A 120 0.93 -3.07 -6.85
N CYS A 121 1.15 -1.80 -7.18
CA CYS A 121 0.23 -1.04 -8.03
C CYS A 121 0.00 -1.73 -9.37
N LEU A 122 1.06 -2.18 -10.04
CA LEU A 122 0.98 -2.85 -11.33
C LEU A 122 0.32 -4.24 -11.22
N GLN A 123 0.74 -5.03 -10.23
CA GLN A 123 0.22 -6.38 -10.01
C GLN A 123 -1.28 -6.38 -9.67
N VAL A 124 -1.71 -5.46 -8.81
CA VAL A 124 -3.12 -5.31 -8.43
C VAL A 124 -3.94 -4.77 -9.60
N ALA A 125 -3.39 -3.81 -10.38
CA ALA A 125 -4.07 -3.28 -11.57
C ALA A 125 -4.33 -4.36 -12.62
N MET A 126 -3.41 -5.31 -12.82
CA MET A 126 -3.62 -6.44 -13.72
C MET A 126 -4.83 -7.31 -13.33
N ARG A 127 -5.18 -7.36 -12.04
CA ARG A 127 -6.31 -8.13 -11.52
C ARG A 127 -7.65 -7.37 -11.58
N ARG A 128 -7.62 -6.09 -11.96
CA ARG A 128 -8.78 -5.24 -12.27
C ARG A 128 -9.84 -5.18 -11.16
N PRO A 129 -9.51 -4.91 -9.89
CA PRO A 129 -10.54 -4.74 -8.87
C PRO A 129 -11.46 -3.58 -9.25
N PRO A 130 -12.80 -3.72 -9.14
CA PRO A 130 -13.75 -2.76 -9.72
C PRO A 130 -13.61 -1.33 -9.21
N ALA A 131 -13.23 -1.15 -7.95
CA ALA A 131 -13.08 0.16 -7.33
C ALA A 131 -11.76 0.86 -7.70
N LEU A 132 -10.76 0.14 -8.18
CA LEU A 132 -9.47 0.73 -8.59
C LEU A 132 -9.61 1.47 -9.92
N LYS A 133 -9.29 2.78 -9.93
CA LYS A 133 -9.47 3.66 -11.09
C LYS A 133 -8.17 4.15 -11.70
N ALA A 134 -7.12 4.24 -10.90
CA ALA A 134 -5.82 4.72 -11.34
C ALA A 134 -4.71 4.12 -10.48
N VAL A 135 -3.53 4.00 -11.07
CA VAL A 135 -2.31 3.62 -10.36
C VAL A 135 -1.18 4.59 -10.69
N LEU A 136 -0.34 4.86 -9.69
CA LEU A 136 0.92 5.59 -9.85
C LEU A 136 2.05 4.71 -9.32
N SER A 137 2.80 4.14 -10.24
CA SER A 137 3.95 3.29 -9.95
C SER A 137 5.25 4.07 -10.11
N VAL A 138 6.08 4.09 -9.06
CA VAL A 138 7.33 4.85 -9.03
C VAL A 138 8.48 3.94 -8.63
N CYS A 139 9.61 4.03 -9.34
CA CYS A 139 10.81 3.21 -9.10
C CYS A 139 10.49 1.70 -9.07
N SER A 140 9.76 1.24 -10.07
CA SER A 140 9.39 -0.17 -10.27
C SER A 140 9.41 -0.50 -11.76
N THR A 141 9.35 -1.76 -12.09
CA THR A 141 9.37 -2.26 -13.46
C THR A 141 8.25 -3.27 -13.70
N ASP A 142 7.93 -3.53 -14.94
CA ASP A 142 7.08 -4.63 -15.40
C ASP A 142 7.89 -5.83 -15.93
N ASP A 143 9.21 -5.69 -16.04
CA ASP A 143 10.13 -6.75 -16.48
C ASP A 143 11.22 -7.00 -15.43
N ARG A 144 10.94 -7.91 -14.50
CA ARG A 144 11.86 -8.27 -13.42
C ARG A 144 13.11 -9.00 -13.87
N TYR A 145 13.12 -9.55 -15.06
CA TYR A 145 14.27 -10.29 -15.57
C TYR A 145 15.37 -9.38 -16.09
N THR A 146 14.98 -8.35 -16.87
CA THR A 146 15.94 -7.48 -17.53
C THR A 146 16.26 -6.21 -16.77
N ASP A 147 15.31 -5.70 -15.99
CA ASP A 147 15.41 -4.38 -15.34
C ASP A 147 14.71 -4.39 -13.98
N ASP A 148 15.41 -4.88 -12.97
CA ASP A 148 14.93 -4.90 -11.60
C ASP A 148 16.09 -4.66 -10.63
N ILE A 149 15.82 -4.18 -9.43
CA ILE A 149 16.83 -4.03 -8.36
C ILE A 149 17.43 -5.37 -7.94
N HIS A 150 16.72 -6.47 -8.13
CA HIS A 150 17.16 -7.83 -7.74
C HIS A 150 17.86 -8.57 -8.86
N TYR A 151 17.58 -8.22 -10.11
CA TYR A 151 18.12 -8.87 -11.30
C TYR A 151 18.51 -7.84 -12.36
N MET A 152 19.59 -8.10 -13.07
CA MET A 152 19.99 -7.31 -14.21
C MET A 152 20.40 -8.25 -15.34
N GLY A 153 19.68 -8.21 -16.45
CA GLY A 153 19.88 -9.13 -17.55
C GLY A 153 19.81 -10.61 -17.14
N GLY A 154 18.93 -10.94 -16.18
CA GLY A 154 18.76 -12.28 -15.63
C GLY A 154 19.78 -12.68 -14.55
N CYS A 155 20.76 -11.83 -14.24
CA CYS A 155 21.74 -12.09 -13.18
C CYS A 155 21.23 -11.62 -11.83
N LEU A 156 21.23 -12.51 -10.83
CA LEU A 156 20.92 -12.16 -9.44
C LEU A 156 21.98 -11.21 -8.87
N LEU A 157 21.56 -10.08 -8.32
CA LEU A 157 22.44 -9.07 -7.75
C LEU A 157 22.71 -9.32 -6.26
N ASN A 158 23.89 -8.89 -5.80
CA ASN A 158 24.31 -9.00 -4.39
C ASN A 158 23.41 -8.25 -3.41
N ASP A 159 22.71 -7.24 -3.89
CA ASP A 159 21.82 -6.38 -3.06
C ASP A 159 20.70 -7.16 -2.39
N ASN A 160 20.32 -8.34 -2.92
CA ASN A 160 19.29 -9.18 -2.33
C ASN A 160 19.62 -9.64 -0.91
N PHE A 161 20.89 -9.97 -0.62
CA PHE A 161 21.28 -10.36 0.73
C PHE A 161 21.13 -9.21 1.73
N TRP A 162 21.59 -8.02 1.33
CA TRP A 162 21.49 -6.82 2.14
C TRP A 162 20.02 -6.37 2.32
N TRP A 163 19.25 -6.44 1.24
CA TRP A 163 17.82 -6.12 1.25
C TRP A 163 17.04 -7.04 2.18
N GLY A 164 17.28 -8.36 2.11
CA GLY A 164 16.68 -9.32 3.03
C GLY A 164 16.99 -9.00 4.50
N ALA A 165 18.24 -8.63 4.81
CA ALA A 165 18.62 -8.23 6.16
C ALA A 165 17.89 -6.97 6.64
N ILE A 166 17.70 -5.98 5.76
CA ILE A 166 16.92 -4.76 6.07
C ILE A 166 15.45 -5.09 6.30
N MET A 167 14.86 -5.94 5.46
CA MET A 167 13.45 -6.28 5.56
C MET A 167 13.09 -6.95 6.89
N HIS A 168 14.02 -7.67 7.53
CA HIS A 168 13.80 -8.17 8.89
C HIS A 168 13.51 -7.06 9.92
N ALA A 169 14.01 -5.84 9.71
CA ALA A 169 13.71 -4.71 10.58
C ALA A 169 12.28 -4.15 10.40
N TYR A 170 11.64 -4.43 9.26
CA TYR A 170 10.27 -3.99 8.97
C TYR A 170 9.22 -5.05 9.32
N GLN A 171 9.62 -6.30 9.42
CA GLN A 171 8.74 -7.40 9.81
C GLN A 171 8.35 -7.30 11.30
N ARG A 172 7.28 -7.97 11.64
CA ARG A 172 6.75 -8.05 13.01
C ARG A 172 7.43 -9.17 13.78
#